data_e1b733b160e84321380b243fec78c6c2
#
_entry.id   e1b733b160e84321380b243fec78c6c2
#
_cell.length_a   1.000
_cell.length_b   1.000
_cell.length_c   1.000
_cell.angle_alpha   90.00
_cell.angle_beta   90.00
_cell.angle_gamma   90.00
#
_symmetry.space_group_name_H-M   'P 1'
#
loop_
_entity.id
_entity.type
_entity.pdbx_description
1 polymer ?
#
loop_
_entity_poly.entity_id
_entity_poly.type
_entity_poly.pdbx_seq_one_letter_code
_entity_poly.pdbx_strand_id
1 'polypeptide(L)'
;MDTDRQDRFRYSITKDLPHADVLALYRAAGWFGPSDPAPELEAMIANSFAVSVAFDETGRLVGMARALSDGVSDAYILDVVVDPEFRSQGVGRTIVSRLADHLASFGIDWIVCVGVPGTEAFYRASGAVPMDGHTAFRFQAKKGEETK
;
A
#
# COMPACT_ATOMS: atom_id res chain seq x y z
N MET A 1 -3.78 -15.93 -23.68
CA MET A 1 -5.11 -16.12 -23.06
C MET A 1 -5.08 -15.74 -21.58
N ASP A 2 -4.73 -14.50 -21.28
CA ASP A 2 -4.69 -13.97 -19.90
C ASP A 2 -5.76 -12.91 -19.65
N THR A 3 -6.76 -12.82 -20.48
CA THR A 3 -7.86 -11.85 -20.38
C THR A 3 -8.84 -12.18 -19.24
N ASP A 4 -8.97 -13.44 -18.85
CA ASP A 4 -9.92 -13.87 -17.82
C ASP A 4 -9.47 -13.53 -16.37
N ARG A 5 -8.17 -13.28 -16.14
CA ARG A 5 -7.66 -12.94 -14.81
C ARG A 5 -7.74 -11.46 -14.48
N GLN A 6 -7.74 -10.59 -15.49
CA GLN A 6 -7.79 -9.14 -15.29
C GLN A 6 -9.20 -8.64 -14.93
N ASP A 7 -10.24 -9.35 -15.33
CA ASP A 7 -11.64 -8.98 -15.04
C ASP A 7 -12.11 -9.40 -13.64
N ARG A 8 -11.32 -10.23 -12.93
CA ARG A 8 -11.72 -10.73 -11.62
C ARG A 8 -11.61 -9.68 -10.49
N PHE A 9 -10.79 -8.68 -10.68
CA PHE A 9 -10.56 -7.62 -9.70
C PHE A 9 -10.84 -6.26 -10.29
N ARG A 10 -11.50 -5.42 -9.53
CA ARG A 10 -11.71 -4.02 -9.87
C ARG A 10 -10.67 -3.17 -9.13
N TYR A 11 -9.85 -2.45 -9.88
CA TYR A 11 -8.82 -1.57 -9.35
C TYR A 11 -9.28 -0.12 -9.38
N SER A 12 -8.91 0.65 -8.36
CA SER A 12 -9.28 2.05 -8.27
C SER A 12 -8.26 2.84 -7.44
N ILE A 13 -8.21 4.15 -7.68
CA ILE A 13 -7.55 5.11 -6.80
C ILE A 13 -8.66 5.84 -6.04
N THR A 14 -8.79 5.55 -4.76
CA THR A 14 -9.86 6.12 -3.94
C THR A 14 -9.52 6.04 -2.45
N LYS A 15 -10.01 6.99 -1.68
CA LYS A 15 -9.96 6.98 -0.21
C LYS A 15 -11.32 6.65 0.40
N ASP A 16 -12.34 6.48 -0.42
CA ASP A 16 -13.68 6.05 0.01
C ASP A 16 -13.69 4.52 0.12
N LEU A 17 -13.38 4.02 1.30
CA LEU A 17 -13.16 2.60 1.56
C LEU A 17 -13.99 2.12 2.74
N PRO A 18 -14.50 0.87 2.70
CA PRO A 18 -15.15 0.26 3.85
C PRO A 18 -14.15 0.10 5.01
N HIS A 19 -14.38 0.79 6.12
CA HIS A 19 -13.46 0.77 7.26
C HIS A 19 -13.17 -0.65 7.78
N ALA A 20 -14.21 -1.48 7.87
CA ALA A 20 -14.07 -2.86 8.34
C ALA A 20 -13.14 -3.69 7.44
N ASP A 21 -13.21 -3.50 6.12
CA ASP A 21 -12.36 -4.21 5.17
C ASP A 21 -10.91 -3.74 5.28
N VAL A 22 -10.68 -2.43 5.41
CA VAL A 22 -9.35 -1.86 5.62
C VAL A 22 -8.73 -2.42 6.90
N LEU A 23 -9.48 -2.41 7.99
CA LEU A 23 -9.02 -2.96 9.26
C LEU A 23 -8.68 -4.45 9.15
N ALA A 24 -9.49 -5.22 8.43
CA ALA A 24 -9.24 -6.64 8.20
C ALA A 24 -7.92 -6.87 7.44
N LEU A 25 -7.60 -6.06 6.44
CA LEU A 25 -6.32 -6.13 5.73
C LEU A 25 -5.14 -5.81 6.63
N TYR A 26 -5.22 -4.75 7.43
CA TYR A 26 -4.15 -4.37 8.35
C TYR A 26 -3.92 -5.41 9.45
N ARG A 27 -5.00 -6.03 9.95
CA ARG A 27 -4.89 -7.16 10.88
C ARG A 27 -4.25 -8.39 10.23
N ALA A 28 -4.62 -8.70 9.01
CA ALA A 28 -4.02 -9.81 8.25
C ALA A 28 -2.53 -9.61 8.01
N ALA A 29 -2.08 -8.36 7.88
CA ALA A 29 -0.67 -8.00 7.79
C ALA A 29 0.07 -8.04 9.13
N GLY A 30 -0.65 -8.19 10.24
CA GLY A 30 -0.07 -8.20 11.60
C GLY A 30 0.25 -6.81 12.15
N TRP A 31 -0.26 -5.75 11.51
CA TRP A 31 0.02 -4.36 11.93
C TRP A 31 -0.87 -3.87 13.06
N PHE A 32 -2.03 -4.50 13.23
CA PHE A 32 -2.92 -4.30 14.38
C PHE A 32 -3.29 -5.65 14.99
N GLY A 33 -3.39 -5.69 16.32
CA GLY A 33 -3.84 -6.88 17.02
C GLY A 33 -5.33 -7.18 16.80
N PRO A 34 -5.79 -8.42 17.10
CA PRO A 34 -7.18 -8.82 16.88
C PRO A 34 -8.20 -7.98 17.63
N SER A 35 -7.81 -7.43 18.79
CA SER A 35 -8.67 -6.61 19.66
C SER A 35 -8.38 -5.13 19.60
N ASP A 36 -7.42 -4.72 18.78
CA ASP A 36 -7.06 -3.32 18.60
C ASP A 36 -8.16 -2.64 17.77
N PRO A 37 -8.83 -1.60 18.28
CA PRO A 37 -9.85 -0.89 17.52
C PRO A 37 -9.30 -0.04 16.38
N ALA A 38 -7.95 0.17 16.34
CA ALA A 38 -7.24 0.94 15.31
C ALA A 38 -7.91 2.31 15.01
N PRO A 39 -8.11 3.18 16.02
CA PRO A 39 -8.86 4.43 15.83
C PRO A 39 -8.17 5.40 14.87
N GLU A 40 -6.85 5.28 14.71
CA GLU A 40 -6.05 6.11 13.81
C GLU A 40 -6.22 5.76 12.33
N LEU A 41 -6.80 4.62 12.00
CA LEU A 41 -6.83 4.09 10.62
C LEU A 41 -7.60 5.02 9.67
N GLU A 42 -8.72 5.56 10.11
CA GLU A 42 -9.51 6.49 9.31
C GLU A 42 -8.72 7.76 8.98
N ALA A 43 -8.02 8.33 9.98
CA ALA A 43 -7.17 9.49 9.78
C ALA A 43 -5.97 9.19 8.88
N MET A 44 -5.37 8.02 9.00
CA MET A 44 -4.28 7.58 8.13
C MET A 44 -4.72 7.56 6.66
N ILE A 45 -5.88 7.01 6.37
CA ILE A 45 -6.42 6.96 5.00
C ILE A 45 -6.77 8.36 4.52
N ALA A 46 -7.47 9.16 5.33
CA ALA A 46 -7.88 10.51 4.96
C ALA A 46 -6.68 11.42 4.68
N ASN A 47 -5.59 11.27 5.42
CA ASN A 47 -4.37 12.07 5.27
C ASN A 47 -3.38 11.51 4.24
N SER A 48 -3.66 10.37 3.64
CA SER A 48 -2.87 9.87 2.52
C SER A 48 -3.07 10.76 1.29
N PHE A 49 -2.04 10.94 0.49
CA PHE A 49 -2.16 11.66 -0.78
C PHE A 49 -3.01 10.86 -1.78
N ALA A 50 -2.77 9.56 -1.86
CA ALA A 50 -3.52 8.65 -2.71
C ALA A 50 -3.54 7.25 -2.11
N VAL A 51 -4.58 6.49 -2.41
CA VAL A 51 -4.72 5.08 -2.03
C VAL A 51 -5.12 4.29 -3.26
N SER A 52 -4.35 3.27 -3.60
CA SER A 52 -4.61 2.34 -4.68
C SER A 52 -5.18 1.04 -4.12
N VAL A 53 -6.26 0.56 -4.69
CA VAL A 53 -7.04 -0.55 -4.11
C VAL A 53 -7.47 -1.56 -5.16
N ALA A 54 -7.76 -2.77 -4.67
CA ALA A 54 -8.42 -3.83 -5.45
C ALA A 54 -9.62 -4.37 -4.68
N PHE A 55 -10.73 -4.52 -5.39
CA PHE A 55 -11.93 -5.17 -4.90
C PHE A 55 -12.15 -6.48 -5.66
N ASP A 56 -12.64 -7.50 -4.99
CA ASP A 56 -13.05 -8.75 -5.64
C ASP A 56 -14.44 -8.62 -6.31
N GLU A 57 -14.92 -9.72 -6.89
CA GLU A 57 -16.22 -9.78 -7.56
C GLU A 57 -17.40 -9.46 -6.64
N THR A 58 -17.24 -9.65 -5.32
CA THR A 58 -18.28 -9.37 -4.32
C THR A 58 -18.26 -7.91 -3.84
N GLY A 59 -17.26 -7.13 -4.26
CA GLY A 59 -17.05 -5.77 -3.80
C GLY A 59 -16.26 -5.65 -2.51
N ARG A 60 -15.68 -6.76 -2.01
CA ARG A 60 -14.81 -6.75 -0.84
C ARG A 60 -13.43 -6.21 -1.21
N LEU A 61 -12.88 -5.35 -0.38
CA LEU A 61 -11.51 -4.86 -0.51
C LEU A 61 -10.52 -5.98 -0.20
N VAL A 62 -9.68 -6.35 -1.17
CA VAL A 62 -8.73 -7.46 -1.06
C VAL A 62 -7.28 -7.04 -1.15
N GLY A 63 -7.01 -5.80 -1.44
CA GLY A 63 -5.66 -5.28 -1.46
C GLY A 63 -5.62 -3.77 -1.51
N MET A 64 -4.54 -3.19 -0.97
CA MET A 64 -4.33 -1.76 -0.99
C MET A 64 -2.85 -1.40 -0.85
N ALA A 65 -2.53 -0.18 -1.27
CA ALA A 65 -1.31 0.52 -0.94
C ALA A 65 -1.64 2.01 -0.86
N ARG A 66 -0.92 2.74 -0.02
CA ARG A 66 -1.13 4.18 0.10
C ARG A 66 0.15 4.96 -0.16
N ALA A 67 0.03 6.24 -0.44
CA ALA A 67 1.16 7.14 -0.67
C ALA A 67 1.05 8.39 0.19
N LEU A 68 2.18 8.81 0.75
CA LEU A 68 2.39 10.12 1.35
C LEU A 68 3.14 10.98 0.33
N SER A 69 2.70 12.20 0.12
CA SER A 69 3.30 13.11 -0.86
C SER A 69 2.88 14.55 -0.62
N ASP A 70 3.73 15.47 -1.04
CA ASP A 70 3.36 16.89 -1.16
C ASP A 70 2.55 17.19 -2.44
N GLY A 71 2.44 16.19 -3.34
CA GLY A 71 1.76 16.34 -4.62
C GLY A 71 2.58 17.07 -5.68
N VAL A 72 3.84 17.36 -5.41
CA VAL A 72 4.69 18.22 -6.27
C VAL A 72 6.04 17.58 -6.57
N SER A 73 6.77 17.14 -5.54
CA SER A 73 8.16 16.71 -5.68
C SER A 73 8.39 15.24 -5.38
N ASP A 74 8.00 14.80 -4.19
CA ASP A 74 8.37 13.50 -3.66
C ASP A 74 7.15 12.70 -3.24
N ALA A 75 7.25 11.38 -3.28
CA ALA A 75 6.23 10.47 -2.77
C ALA A 75 6.86 9.26 -2.11
N TYR A 76 6.21 8.78 -1.05
CA TYR A 76 6.56 7.55 -0.36
C TYR A 76 5.38 6.59 -0.41
N ILE A 77 5.57 5.43 -1.05
CA ILE A 77 4.60 4.34 -1.08
C ILE A 77 4.82 3.45 0.14
N LEU A 78 3.75 3.17 0.86
CA LEU A 78 3.79 2.38 2.09
C LEU A 78 2.51 1.57 2.27
N ASP A 79 2.51 0.70 3.26
CA ASP A 79 1.35 -0.13 3.65
C ASP A 79 0.78 -0.91 2.46
N VAL A 80 1.67 -1.60 1.75
CA VAL A 80 1.27 -2.50 0.65
C VAL A 80 0.79 -3.82 1.27
N VAL A 81 -0.46 -4.14 1.08
CA VAL A 81 -1.06 -5.37 1.63
C VAL A 81 -2.05 -6.00 0.66
N VAL A 82 -2.02 -7.33 0.58
CA VAL A 82 -2.99 -8.13 -0.15
C VAL A 82 -3.52 -9.20 0.80
N ASP A 83 -4.82 -9.40 0.80
CA ASP A 83 -5.45 -10.49 1.55
C ASP A 83 -4.76 -11.82 1.21
N PRO A 84 -4.40 -12.64 2.23
CA PRO A 84 -3.71 -13.90 2.00
C PRO A 84 -4.36 -14.84 0.98
N GLU A 85 -5.69 -14.85 0.89
CA GLU A 85 -6.43 -15.66 -0.08
C GLU A 85 -6.23 -15.23 -1.53
N PHE A 86 -5.81 -13.99 -1.76
CA PHE A 86 -5.67 -13.40 -3.09
C PHE A 86 -4.23 -13.13 -3.49
N ARG A 87 -3.26 -13.60 -2.70
CA ARG A 87 -1.83 -13.48 -3.02
C ARG A 87 -1.46 -14.32 -4.24
N SER A 88 -0.34 -13.97 -4.86
CA SER A 88 0.22 -14.67 -6.04
C SER A 88 -0.68 -14.63 -7.29
N GLN A 89 -1.58 -13.66 -7.37
CA GLN A 89 -2.48 -13.45 -8.50
C GLN A 89 -2.23 -12.13 -9.23
N GLY A 90 -1.13 -11.43 -8.91
CA GLY A 90 -0.78 -10.15 -9.52
C GLY A 90 -1.50 -8.93 -8.93
N VAL A 91 -2.29 -9.10 -7.89
CA VAL A 91 -3.05 -8.01 -7.27
C VAL A 91 -2.12 -6.93 -6.69
N GLY A 92 -1.15 -7.32 -5.88
CA GLY A 92 -0.20 -6.37 -5.26
C GLY A 92 0.62 -5.62 -6.30
N ARG A 93 1.13 -6.32 -7.30
CA ARG A 93 1.88 -5.71 -8.41
C ARG A 93 1.04 -4.67 -9.15
N THR A 94 -0.19 -4.98 -9.46
CA THR A 94 -1.11 -4.06 -10.15
C THR A 94 -1.42 -2.84 -9.28
N ILE A 95 -1.69 -3.03 -7.99
CA ILE A 95 -1.95 -1.94 -7.04
C ILE A 95 -0.76 -0.99 -6.99
N VAL A 96 0.46 -1.51 -6.83
CA VAL A 96 1.67 -0.68 -6.70
C VAL A 96 1.99 0.04 -8.00
N SER A 97 1.95 -0.63 -9.15
CA SER A 97 2.22 0.01 -10.43
C SER A 97 1.20 1.09 -10.78
N ARG A 98 -0.08 0.88 -10.49
CA ARG A 98 -1.12 1.90 -10.70
C ARG A 98 -0.93 3.10 -9.78
N LEU A 99 -0.51 2.87 -8.53
CA LEU A 99 -0.20 3.97 -7.60
C LEU A 99 0.99 4.78 -8.08
N ALA A 100 2.07 4.13 -8.49
CA ALA A 100 3.24 4.79 -9.04
C ALA A 100 2.90 5.61 -10.30
N ASP A 101 2.11 5.06 -11.22
CA ASP A 101 1.67 5.77 -12.42
C ASP A 101 0.80 6.98 -12.07
N HIS A 102 -0.08 6.83 -11.09
CA HIS A 102 -0.93 7.93 -10.61
C HIS A 102 -0.08 9.07 -10.03
N LEU A 103 0.90 8.76 -9.20
CA LEU A 103 1.83 9.74 -8.63
C LEU A 103 2.64 10.43 -9.73
N ALA A 104 3.16 9.68 -10.68
CA ALA A 104 3.91 10.22 -11.82
C ALA A 104 3.05 11.17 -12.67
N SER A 105 1.75 10.96 -12.75
CA SER A 105 0.83 11.82 -13.50
C SER A 105 0.77 13.27 -12.95
N PHE A 106 1.17 13.49 -11.70
CA PHE A 106 1.30 14.83 -11.09
C PHE A 106 2.65 15.49 -11.36
N GLY A 107 3.55 14.81 -12.09
CA GLY A 107 4.93 15.29 -12.29
C GLY A 107 5.88 14.93 -11.17
N ILE A 108 5.47 14.08 -10.23
CA ILE A 108 6.33 13.56 -9.15
C ILE A 108 7.31 12.57 -9.77
N ASP A 109 8.61 12.82 -9.64
CA ASP A 109 9.68 11.98 -10.19
C ASP A 109 10.46 11.20 -9.13
N TRP A 110 10.40 11.61 -7.85
CA TRP A 110 11.00 10.88 -6.74
C TRP A 110 9.93 10.07 -5.99
N ILE A 111 9.69 8.86 -6.47
CA ILE A 111 8.69 7.94 -5.89
C ILE A 111 9.44 6.75 -5.32
N VAL A 112 9.44 6.62 -3.99
CA VAL A 112 10.23 5.62 -3.28
C VAL A 112 9.38 4.78 -2.34
N CYS A 113 9.90 3.62 -1.96
CA CYS A 113 9.36 2.78 -0.89
C CYS A 113 10.50 2.08 -0.16
N VAL A 114 10.21 1.54 1.01
CA VAL A 114 11.12 0.68 1.74
C VAL A 114 10.57 -0.74 1.72
N GLY A 115 11.23 -1.62 0.97
CA GLY A 115 10.88 -3.03 0.90
C GLY A 115 11.44 -3.79 2.12
N VAL A 116 10.58 -4.55 2.79
CA VAL A 116 11.04 -5.47 3.83
C VAL A 116 11.84 -6.62 3.20
N PRO A 117 12.70 -7.32 3.98
CA PRO A 117 13.47 -8.44 3.45
C PRO A 117 12.60 -9.45 2.71
N GLY A 118 13.06 -9.91 1.54
CA GLY A 118 12.35 -10.90 0.71
C GLY A 118 11.36 -10.32 -0.30
N THR A 119 11.23 -9.00 -0.42
CA THR A 119 10.26 -8.35 -1.32
C THR A 119 10.87 -7.75 -2.58
N GLU A 120 12.18 -7.92 -2.81
CA GLU A 120 12.85 -7.31 -3.97
C GLU A 120 12.24 -7.74 -5.30
N ALA A 121 12.00 -9.04 -5.48
CA ALA A 121 11.39 -9.56 -6.71
C ALA A 121 9.99 -8.99 -6.95
N PHE A 122 9.21 -8.82 -5.88
CA PHE A 122 7.88 -8.22 -5.95
C PHE A 122 7.95 -6.77 -6.44
N TYR A 123 8.83 -5.95 -5.87
CA TYR A 123 8.94 -4.54 -6.28
C TYR A 123 9.54 -4.39 -7.68
N ARG A 124 10.51 -5.22 -8.06
CA ARG A 124 10.99 -5.25 -9.45
C ARG A 124 9.86 -5.59 -10.43
N ALA A 125 9.05 -6.57 -10.12
CA ALA A 125 7.88 -6.94 -10.94
C ALA A 125 6.82 -5.83 -10.99
N SER A 126 6.78 -4.96 -9.97
CA SER A 126 5.90 -3.80 -9.92
C SER A 126 6.43 -2.57 -10.68
N GLY A 127 7.61 -2.67 -11.28
CA GLY A 127 8.22 -1.61 -12.07
C GLY A 127 9.27 -0.78 -11.32
N ALA A 128 9.62 -1.15 -10.08
CA ALA A 128 10.62 -0.46 -9.28
C ALA A 128 12.03 -1.06 -9.53
N VAL A 129 13.04 -0.27 -9.23
CA VAL A 129 14.44 -0.72 -9.22
C VAL A 129 15.06 -0.39 -7.87
N PRO A 130 15.95 -1.26 -7.34
CA PRO A 130 16.68 -0.95 -6.12
C PRO A 130 17.52 0.32 -6.26
N MET A 131 17.56 1.10 -5.19
CA MET A 131 18.42 2.29 -5.11
C MET A 131 19.79 1.87 -4.56
N ASP A 132 20.63 1.34 -5.44
CA ASP A 132 21.95 0.84 -5.06
C ASP A 132 22.80 1.96 -4.42
N GLY A 133 23.46 1.61 -3.32
CA GLY A 133 24.28 2.56 -2.56
C GLY A 133 23.50 3.45 -1.59
N HIS A 134 22.18 3.45 -1.64
CA HIS A 134 21.33 4.13 -0.65
C HIS A 134 21.06 3.24 0.54
N THR A 135 20.90 3.82 1.72
CA THR A 135 20.57 3.10 2.94
C THR A 135 19.31 3.69 3.56
N ALA A 136 18.36 2.82 3.91
CA ALA A 136 17.17 3.23 4.64
C ALA A 136 17.53 3.51 6.10
N PHE A 137 17.04 4.63 6.64
CA PHE A 137 17.21 4.99 8.06
C PHE A 137 15.85 5.14 8.72
N ARG A 138 15.79 4.67 9.96
CA ARG A 138 14.64 4.86 10.84
C ARG A 138 15.04 5.65 12.05
N PHE A 139 14.36 6.76 12.31
CA PHE A 139 14.53 7.51 13.54
C PHE A 139 13.76 6.81 14.66
N GLN A 140 14.42 6.58 15.79
CA GLN A 140 13.81 5.96 16.96
C GLN A 140 13.19 7.05 17.84
N ALA A 141 11.99 6.78 18.36
CA ALA A 141 11.39 7.62 19.36
C ALA A 141 12.25 7.61 20.63
N LYS A 142 12.39 8.76 21.30
CA LYS A 142 13.12 8.83 22.57
C LYS A 142 12.43 7.93 23.58
N LYS A 143 13.22 7.05 24.26
CA LYS A 143 12.72 6.28 25.41
C LYS A 143 12.40 7.24 26.55
N GLY A 144 11.19 7.21 27.07
CA GLY A 144 10.79 8.00 28.24
C GLY A 144 9.32 8.35 28.33
N GLU A 145 8.56 8.19 27.26
CA GLU A 145 7.12 8.37 27.30
C GLU A 145 6.46 7.11 26.75
N GLU A 146 6.21 6.16 27.65
CA GLU A 146 5.25 5.09 27.42
C GLU A 146 3.87 5.72 27.34
N THR A 147 3.54 6.24 26.17
CA THR A 147 2.18 6.53 25.79
C THR A 147 1.87 5.72 24.53
N LYS A 148 1.63 4.48 24.76
CA LYS A 148 0.74 3.59 23.97
C LYS A 148 0.83 2.19 24.49
#